data_d9c967d922afc69a64a201ca18f5fb24
#
_entry.id   d9c967d922afc69a64a201ca18f5fb24
#
_cell.length_a   1.000
_cell.length_b   1.000
_cell.length_c   1.000
_cell.angle_alpha   90.00
_cell.angle_beta   90.00
_cell.angle_gamma   90.00
#
_symmetry.space_group_name_H-M   'P 1'
#
loop_
_entity.id
_entity.type
_entity.pdbx_description
1 polymer ?
#
loop_
_entity_poly.entity_id
_entity_poly.type
_entity_poly.pdbx_seq_one_letter_code
_entity_poly.pdbx_strand_id
1 'polypeptide(L)'
;MSTQVVDLVRDSTMQKMQAELVAVHKASVLASGSTAAIDQMYNALVNNASTVAEVNGLFVQWWRANWTEGTTTRNELLERWFGTVLDDDRVHGVKFPLFPTSETAIGELTDDSARLTCTPSTETTAEQDDFAHLPQFWSVLVAAEKAADGSHTIYAVEFIDSYDEVRGGTHLCWALQKNTYTREWNEDGYRYFKMQCRPATGYDTWPQGTDRTGKVHAYIGNPAYAAGLDADGNVTCGTGLPPLNYSSHNTDVAKWRARGSQYSGASGNLIKWQLAMIRLKYARKGNSGTIEGCTAYNYQYKAAAAETGVTRVLLTATQAKNLFVGSSVIVGDTGTGTSADRGTASMYKLAKNVRIKSITDVTVDGTAYKAVNLDTETPFDITTDTYISTMPYWSGWNDTVQGYDGSRYSPTTGKEPGLIQRTEFQIGAYLIISDELWQWGTDADGDYTFDCYTCHDQSKVNGSSITSDYTKQEDLTLVFPAGSSSGWQYIEDTAVAEDKAVLWPDTVSTVAGSGTGCKAGFYVGLATSGVRVAWACCILGDHGVAGLPARGSNGSTGYSNWFGSAGSPGLAG
;
A
#
# COMPACT_ATOMS: atom_id res chain seq x y z
N MET A 1 -55.21 5.20 -2.86
CA MET A 1 -53.96 4.64 -3.42
C MET A 1 -52.95 5.75 -3.43
N SER A 2 -51.89 5.59 -2.71
CA SER A 2 -50.97 6.66 -2.39
C SER A 2 -50.14 7.10 -3.59
N THR A 3 -49.80 8.35 -3.62
CA THR A 3 -48.87 9.04 -4.52
C THR A 3 -47.56 8.22 -4.74
N GLN A 4 -47.13 7.45 -3.74
CA GLN A 4 -45.91 6.60 -3.80
C GLN A 4 -45.96 5.52 -4.88
N VAL A 5 -47.09 4.92 -5.21
CA VAL A 5 -47.18 3.87 -6.24
C VAL A 5 -47.03 4.44 -7.65
N VAL A 6 -47.50 5.69 -7.83
CA VAL A 6 -47.39 6.38 -9.13
C VAL A 6 -45.93 6.82 -9.37
N ASP A 7 -45.24 7.25 -8.33
CA ASP A 7 -43.83 7.65 -8.43
C ASP A 7 -42.91 6.45 -8.70
N LEU A 8 -43.13 5.31 -8.04
CA LEU A 8 -42.37 4.07 -8.29
C LEU A 8 -42.55 3.55 -9.72
N VAL A 9 -43.76 3.65 -10.27
CA VAL A 9 -44.01 3.22 -11.68
C VAL A 9 -43.40 4.23 -12.66
N ARG A 10 -43.43 5.52 -12.36
CA ARG A 10 -42.77 6.56 -13.15
C ARG A 10 -41.27 6.37 -13.15
N ASP A 11 -40.65 6.16 -11.99
CA ASP A 11 -39.21 5.98 -11.87
C ASP A 11 -38.72 4.72 -12.62
N SER A 12 -39.41 3.60 -12.51
CA SER A 12 -39.05 2.37 -13.25
C SER A 12 -39.21 2.52 -14.77
N THR A 13 -40.22 3.29 -15.22
CA THR A 13 -40.43 3.58 -16.63
C THR A 13 -39.39 4.57 -17.17
N MET A 14 -39.06 5.59 -16.41
CA MET A 14 -38.00 6.55 -16.74
C MET A 14 -36.65 5.87 -16.81
N GLN A 15 -36.31 5.00 -15.86
CA GLN A 15 -35.07 4.21 -15.88
C GLN A 15 -34.98 3.28 -17.09
N LYS A 16 -36.09 2.61 -17.47
CA LYS A 16 -36.15 1.79 -18.71
C LYS A 16 -35.96 2.64 -19.96
N MET A 17 -36.62 3.77 -20.05
CA MET A 17 -36.47 4.70 -21.18
C MET A 17 -35.05 5.27 -21.26
N GLN A 18 -34.43 5.61 -20.15
CA GLN A 18 -33.02 6.03 -20.12
C GLN A 18 -32.10 4.89 -20.58
N ALA A 19 -32.30 3.65 -20.12
CA ALA A 19 -31.52 2.51 -20.54
C ALA A 19 -31.65 2.22 -22.03
N GLU A 20 -32.88 2.31 -22.60
CA GLU A 20 -33.12 2.17 -24.03
C GLU A 20 -32.49 3.29 -24.85
N LEU A 21 -32.60 4.55 -24.39
CA LEU A 21 -31.99 5.71 -25.06
C LEU A 21 -30.47 5.58 -25.10
N VAL A 22 -29.86 5.18 -23.98
CA VAL A 22 -28.42 4.90 -23.88
C VAL A 22 -28.03 3.76 -24.83
N ALA A 23 -28.79 2.69 -24.89
CA ALA A 23 -28.52 1.56 -25.80
C ALA A 23 -28.57 1.96 -27.27
N VAL A 24 -29.57 2.76 -27.67
CA VAL A 24 -29.69 3.29 -29.03
C VAL A 24 -28.57 4.25 -29.39
N HIS A 25 -28.27 5.17 -28.48
CA HIS A 25 -27.14 6.10 -28.67
C HIS A 25 -25.82 5.36 -28.79
N LYS A 26 -25.58 4.40 -27.91
CA LYS A 26 -24.39 3.53 -27.92
C LYS A 26 -24.26 2.78 -29.28
N ALA A 27 -25.34 2.19 -29.76
CA ALA A 27 -25.32 1.49 -31.04
C ALA A 27 -25.00 2.44 -32.20
N SER A 28 -25.58 3.64 -32.21
CA SER A 28 -25.32 4.68 -33.20
C SER A 28 -23.87 5.17 -33.20
N VAL A 29 -23.32 5.41 -32.02
CA VAL A 29 -21.94 5.89 -31.85
C VAL A 29 -20.93 4.81 -32.25
N LEU A 30 -21.16 3.56 -31.85
CA LEU A 30 -20.31 2.43 -32.26
C LEU A 30 -20.35 2.22 -33.77
N ALA A 31 -21.52 2.39 -34.40
CA ALA A 31 -21.67 2.31 -35.86
C ALA A 31 -20.97 3.46 -36.60
N SER A 32 -20.74 4.61 -35.95
CA SER A 32 -20.03 5.75 -36.56
C SER A 32 -18.54 5.49 -36.79
N GLY A 33 -17.95 4.54 -36.03
CA GLY A 33 -16.52 4.25 -36.06
C GLY A 33 -15.61 5.40 -35.54
N SER A 34 -16.18 6.48 -35.00
CA SER A 34 -15.41 7.62 -34.46
C SER A 34 -14.91 7.31 -33.05
N THR A 35 -13.60 7.15 -32.92
CA THR A 35 -12.92 6.92 -31.63
C THR A 35 -13.30 7.97 -30.59
N ALA A 36 -13.27 9.24 -30.94
CA ALA A 36 -13.60 10.32 -30.01
C ALA A 36 -15.07 10.28 -29.56
N ALA A 37 -16.00 9.95 -30.46
CA ALA A 37 -17.40 9.81 -30.11
C ALA A 37 -17.65 8.61 -29.18
N ILE A 38 -16.93 7.51 -29.40
CA ILE A 38 -16.97 6.34 -28.52
C ILE A 38 -16.47 6.72 -27.12
N ASP A 39 -15.33 7.39 -27.02
CA ASP A 39 -14.75 7.79 -25.75
C ASP A 39 -15.67 8.75 -24.98
N GLN A 40 -16.25 9.75 -25.66
CA GLN A 40 -17.21 10.69 -25.05
C GLN A 40 -18.49 9.97 -24.54
N MET A 41 -18.99 9.01 -25.30
CA MET A 41 -20.14 8.22 -24.86
C MET A 41 -19.81 7.42 -23.59
N TYR A 42 -18.65 6.75 -23.54
CA TYR A 42 -18.26 6.00 -22.36
C TYR A 42 -17.90 6.91 -21.18
N ASN A 43 -17.33 8.09 -21.40
CA ASN A 43 -17.16 9.10 -20.36
C ASN A 43 -18.50 9.47 -19.72
N ALA A 44 -19.53 9.76 -20.53
CA ALA A 44 -20.86 10.06 -19.99
C ALA A 44 -21.45 8.88 -19.20
N LEU A 45 -21.22 7.63 -19.65
CA LEU A 45 -21.68 6.44 -18.93
C LEU A 45 -20.95 6.24 -17.60
N VAL A 46 -19.64 6.41 -17.58
CA VAL A 46 -18.83 6.31 -16.36
C VAL A 46 -19.24 7.37 -15.34
N ASN A 47 -19.45 8.60 -15.77
CA ASN A 47 -19.88 9.69 -14.88
C ASN A 47 -21.30 9.50 -14.32
N ASN A 48 -22.11 8.65 -14.90
CA ASN A 48 -23.43 8.24 -14.42
C ASN A 48 -23.43 6.90 -13.68
N ALA A 49 -22.31 6.17 -13.65
CA ALA A 49 -22.20 4.94 -12.88
C ALA A 49 -22.29 5.22 -11.38
N SER A 50 -22.90 4.31 -10.64
CA SER A 50 -23.10 4.40 -9.19
C SER A 50 -22.32 3.34 -8.42
N THR A 51 -21.71 2.40 -9.13
CA THR A 51 -20.92 1.31 -8.54
C THR A 51 -19.65 1.04 -9.36
N VAL A 52 -18.65 0.52 -8.69
CA VAL A 52 -17.41 0.10 -9.35
C VAL A 52 -17.66 -1.08 -10.33
N ALA A 53 -18.60 -1.96 -10.02
CA ALA A 53 -18.95 -3.06 -10.91
C ALA A 53 -19.51 -2.56 -12.27
N GLU A 54 -20.28 -1.48 -12.24
CA GLU A 54 -20.72 -0.80 -13.46
C GLU A 54 -19.56 -0.24 -14.27
N VAL A 55 -18.61 0.47 -13.61
CA VAL A 55 -17.43 1.01 -14.29
C VAL A 55 -16.56 -0.11 -14.85
N ASN A 56 -16.34 -1.20 -14.12
CA ASN A 56 -15.62 -2.38 -14.61
C ASN A 56 -16.29 -2.97 -15.86
N GLY A 57 -17.61 -3.10 -15.86
CA GLY A 57 -18.38 -3.55 -17.00
C GLY A 57 -18.25 -2.62 -18.22
N LEU A 58 -18.27 -1.32 -17.99
CA LEU A 58 -18.06 -0.29 -19.02
C LEU A 58 -16.64 -0.35 -19.59
N PHE A 59 -15.63 -0.54 -18.73
CA PHE A 59 -14.25 -0.73 -19.15
C PHE A 59 -14.09 -1.91 -20.12
N VAL A 60 -14.61 -3.07 -19.75
CA VAL A 60 -14.55 -4.27 -20.60
C VAL A 60 -15.26 -4.06 -21.94
N GLN A 61 -16.43 -3.42 -21.92
CA GLN A 61 -17.18 -3.12 -23.15
C GLN A 61 -16.43 -2.13 -24.05
N TRP A 62 -15.91 -1.05 -23.44
CA TRP A 62 -15.12 -0.05 -24.15
C TRP A 62 -13.84 -0.66 -24.74
N TRP A 63 -13.15 -1.49 -23.97
CA TRP A 63 -11.95 -2.20 -24.40
C TRP A 63 -12.23 -3.03 -25.65
N ARG A 64 -13.26 -3.88 -25.60
CA ARG A 64 -13.67 -4.74 -26.74
C ARG A 64 -14.07 -3.94 -27.97
N ALA A 65 -14.66 -2.78 -27.80
CA ALA A 65 -15.07 -1.91 -28.90
C ALA A 65 -13.87 -1.19 -29.58
N ASN A 66 -12.73 -1.10 -28.89
CA ASN A 66 -11.55 -0.37 -29.37
C ASN A 66 -10.34 -1.28 -29.62
N TRP A 67 -10.39 -2.54 -29.19
CA TRP A 67 -9.29 -3.48 -29.42
C TRP A 67 -9.31 -4.02 -30.85
N THR A 68 -8.16 -3.92 -31.53
CA THR A 68 -7.92 -4.57 -32.82
C THR A 68 -6.58 -5.30 -32.73
N GLU A 69 -6.61 -6.62 -32.81
CA GLU A 69 -5.42 -7.44 -32.71
C GLU A 69 -4.38 -7.07 -33.77
N GLY A 70 -3.13 -6.99 -33.34
CA GLY A 70 -1.99 -6.62 -34.20
C GLY A 70 -1.89 -5.13 -34.59
N THR A 71 -2.87 -4.32 -34.16
CA THR A 71 -2.87 -2.88 -34.48
C THR A 71 -2.89 -2.01 -33.22
N THR A 72 -3.72 -2.38 -32.23
CA THR A 72 -3.89 -1.62 -31.00
C THR A 72 -2.99 -2.19 -29.92
N THR A 73 -2.34 -1.36 -29.15
CA THR A 73 -1.56 -1.77 -27.98
C THR A 73 -2.36 -1.57 -26.69
N ARG A 74 -2.07 -2.38 -25.65
CA ARG A 74 -2.67 -2.21 -24.32
C ARG A 74 -2.34 -0.83 -23.73
N ASN A 75 -1.12 -0.35 -23.94
CA ASN A 75 -0.68 0.97 -23.51
C ASN A 75 -1.55 2.09 -24.09
N GLU A 76 -1.79 2.08 -25.41
CA GLU A 76 -2.61 3.09 -26.08
C GLU A 76 -4.04 3.11 -25.54
N LEU A 77 -4.63 1.94 -25.31
CA LEU A 77 -5.99 1.86 -24.75
C LEU A 77 -6.04 2.39 -23.33
N LEU A 78 -5.08 2.05 -22.48
CA LEU A 78 -5.06 2.56 -21.11
C LEU A 78 -4.81 4.06 -21.06
N GLU A 79 -3.91 4.60 -21.89
CA GLU A 79 -3.73 6.06 -22.02
C GLU A 79 -5.04 6.76 -22.41
N ARG A 80 -5.80 6.20 -23.33
CA ARG A 80 -7.10 6.77 -23.73
C ARG A 80 -8.17 6.60 -22.67
N TRP A 81 -8.27 5.43 -22.02
CA TRP A 81 -9.22 5.19 -20.95
C TRP A 81 -9.02 6.17 -19.80
N PHE A 82 -7.81 6.25 -19.28
CA PHE A 82 -7.49 7.15 -18.17
C PHE A 82 -7.47 8.62 -18.58
N GLY A 83 -7.08 8.92 -19.81
CA GLY A 83 -6.95 10.31 -20.29
C GLY A 83 -8.26 10.94 -20.73
N THR A 84 -9.16 10.14 -21.31
CA THR A 84 -10.36 10.67 -21.98
C THR A 84 -11.65 10.15 -21.37
N VAL A 85 -11.73 8.84 -21.06
CA VAL A 85 -12.96 8.23 -20.55
C VAL A 85 -13.12 8.48 -19.06
N LEU A 86 -12.06 8.31 -18.29
CA LEU A 86 -12.04 8.66 -16.87
C LEU A 86 -11.70 10.15 -16.71
N ASP A 87 -12.67 11.01 -16.96
CA ASP A 87 -12.53 12.46 -16.80
C ASP A 87 -13.83 13.07 -16.30
N ASP A 88 -13.71 13.98 -15.34
CA ASP A 88 -14.84 14.77 -14.82
C ASP A 88 -14.37 16.13 -14.27
N ASP A 89 -15.32 16.91 -13.76
CA ASP A 89 -15.07 18.24 -13.19
C ASP A 89 -15.03 18.24 -11.65
N ARG A 90 -15.16 17.07 -11.01
CA ARG A 90 -15.20 16.98 -9.54
C ARG A 90 -13.85 17.31 -8.93
N VAL A 91 -13.92 18.02 -7.81
CA VAL A 91 -12.77 18.31 -6.97
C VAL A 91 -12.95 17.58 -5.64
N HIS A 92 -12.07 16.65 -5.34
CA HIS A 92 -12.08 15.94 -4.07
C HIS A 92 -11.12 16.59 -3.10
N GLY A 93 -11.62 16.93 -1.92
CA GLY A 93 -10.86 17.67 -0.94
C GLY A 93 -10.99 17.12 0.47
N VAL A 94 -9.98 17.40 1.27
CA VAL A 94 -9.95 17.20 2.71
C VAL A 94 -9.14 18.30 3.37
N LYS A 95 -9.53 18.69 4.57
CA LYS A 95 -8.75 19.61 5.42
C LYS A 95 -8.53 19.02 6.81
N PHE A 96 -7.38 19.33 7.37
CA PHE A 96 -6.99 18.94 8.73
C PHE A 96 -6.58 20.18 9.52
N PRO A 97 -6.93 20.27 10.81
CA PRO A 97 -6.35 21.31 11.64
C PRO A 97 -4.82 21.11 11.72
N LEU A 98 -4.08 22.20 11.63
CA LEU A 98 -2.66 22.21 11.90
C LEU A 98 -2.41 21.83 13.37
N PHE A 99 -1.27 21.23 13.66
CA PHE A 99 -0.94 20.80 15.01
C PHE A 99 -1.08 21.91 16.08
N PRO A 100 -0.64 23.15 15.84
CA PRO A 100 -0.87 24.24 16.80
C PRO A 100 -2.34 24.62 17.01
N THR A 101 -3.21 24.25 16.06
CA THR A 101 -4.65 24.49 16.14
C THR A 101 -5.38 23.40 16.91
N SER A 102 -5.03 22.13 16.64
CA SER A 102 -5.63 20.97 17.29
C SER A 102 -4.77 19.72 17.08
N GLU A 103 -4.73 18.88 18.10
CA GLU A 103 -4.05 17.57 18.06
C GLU A 103 -4.87 16.46 17.38
N THR A 104 -6.07 16.76 16.87
CA THR A 104 -6.93 15.72 16.30
C THR A 104 -6.36 15.12 15.02
N ALA A 105 -6.46 13.81 14.89
CA ALA A 105 -6.16 13.08 13.66
C ALA A 105 -7.33 13.09 12.66
N ILE A 106 -8.48 13.62 13.05
CA ILE A 106 -9.70 13.62 12.24
C ILE A 106 -9.78 14.92 11.44
N GLY A 107 -9.94 14.77 10.13
CA GLY A 107 -10.17 15.87 9.20
C GLY A 107 -11.63 16.00 8.81
N GLU A 108 -11.87 16.86 7.85
CA GLU A 108 -13.18 17.12 7.26
C GLU A 108 -13.08 17.02 5.74
N LEU A 109 -13.90 16.18 5.13
CA LEU A 109 -14.02 16.10 3.68
C LEU A 109 -14.65 17.40 3.16
N THR A 110 -14.10 17.92 2.07
CA THR A 110 -14.53 19.19 1.46
C THR A 110 -14.88 18.99 -0.01
N ASP A 111 -15.42 20.03 -0.63
CA ASP A 111 -15.76 20.05 -2.04
C ASP A 111 -16.72 18.87 -2.41
N ASP A 112 -16.49 18.19 -3.52
CA ASP A 112 -17.33 17.06 -3.94
C ASP A 112 -17.19 15.82 -3.06
N SER A 113 -16.21 15.78 -2.16
CA SER A 113 -16.08 14.71 -1.16
C SER A 113 -16.96 14.89 0.07
N ALA A 114 -17.51 16.07 0.33
CA ALA A 114 -18.20 16.42 1.59
C ALA A 114 -19.40 15.52 1.95
N ARG A 115 -19.95 14.81 0.97
CA ARG A 115 -21.09 13.90 1.15
C ARG A 115 -20.76 12.43 0.92
N LEU A 116 -19.52 12.13 0.60
CA LEU A 116 -19.07 10.76 0.34
C LEU A 116 -18.66 10.11 1.65
N THR A 117 -18.83 8.81 1.69
CA THR A 117 -18.48 7.97 2.85
C THR A 117 -17.54 6.86 2.41
N CYS A 118 -16.50 6.64 3.18
CA CYS A 118 -15.65 5.47 3.07
C CYS A 118 -15.45 4.87 4.47
N THR A 119 -15.87 3.63 4.65
CA THR A 119 -15.68 2.88 5.90
C THR A 119 -15.16 1.50 5.59
N PRO A 120 -14.12 1.04 6.27
CA PRO A 120 -13.60 -0.31 6.06
C PRO A 120 -14.64 -1.37 6.43
N SER A 121 -14.48 -2.58 5.86
CA SER A 121 -15.27 -3.74 6.27
C SER A 121 -14.97 -4.13 7.71
N THR A 122 -15.96 -4.78 8.31
CA THR A 122 -15.84 -5.42 9.62
C THR A 122 -16.17 -6.90 9.49
N GLU A 123 -16.02 -7.68 10.56
CA GLU A 123 -16.43 -9.10 10.56
C GLU A 123 -17.91 -9.30 10.19
N THR A 124 -18.75 -8.30 10.40
CA THR A 124 -20.20 -8.37 10.22
C THR A 124 -20.77 -7.39 9.22
N THR A 125 -19.98 -6.45 8.74
CA THR A 125 -20.43 -5.35 7.88
C THR A 125 -19.50 -5.24 6.67
N ALA A 126 -20.05 -5.19 5.46
CA ALA A 126 -19.28 -4.89 4.26
C ALA A 126 -18.76 -3.44 4.30
N GLU A 127 -17.65 -3.20 3.60
CA GLU A 127 -17.16 -1.85 3.42
C GLU A 127 -18.18 -0.98 2.68
N GLN A 128 -18.09 0.32 2.93
CA GLN A 128 -18.73 1.33 2.09
C GLN A 128 -17.63 2.19 1.47
N ASP A 129 -17.64 2.31 0.16
CA ASP A 129 -16.67 3.12 -0.57
C ASP A 129 -17.35 3.87 -1.71
N ASP A 130 -17.87 5.06 -1.39
CA ASP A 130 -18.52 5.92 -2.37
C ASP A 130 -17.53 6.52 -3.40
N PHE A 131 -16.23 6.39 -3.16
CA PHE A 131 -15.19 6.91 -4.06
C PHE A 131 -14.81 5.93 -5.18
N ALA A 132 -14.89 4.63 -4.95
CA ALA A 132 -14.27 3.61 -5.79
C ALA A 132 -14.70 3.61 -7.27
N HIS A 133 -15.90 4.11 -7.57
CA HIS A 133 -16.43 4.19 -8.93
C HIS A 133 -16.09 5.52 -9.65
N LEU A 134 -15.58 6.51 -8.91
CA LEU A 134 -15.29 7.83 -9.45
C LEU A 134 -14.01 7.81 -10.30
N PRO A 135 -13.93 8.63 -11.38
CA PRO A 135 -12.77 8.68 -12.27
C PRO A 135 -11.42 8.84 -11.58
N GLN A 136 -11.34 9.64 -10.53
CA GLN A 136 -10.11 9.90 -9.78
C GLN A 136 -9.64 8.69 -8.95
N PHE A 137 -10.57 7.77 -8.59
CA PHE A 137 -10.31 6.68 -7.65
C PHE A 137 -10.43 5.30 -8.28
N TRP A 138 -11.06 5.18 -9.44
CA TRP A 138 -11.14 3.89 -10.11
C TRP A 138 -9.74 3.38 -10.49
N SER A 139 -9.52 2.09 -10.29
CA SER A 139 -8.22 1.46 -10.53
C SER A 139 -8.37 0.08 -11.18
N VAL A 140 -7.33 -0.33 -11.88
CA VAL A 140 -7.23 -1.64 -12.54
C VAL A 140 -5.85 -2.22 -12.36
N LEU A 141 -5.73 -3.53 -12.16
CA LEU A 141 -4.44 -4.19 -12.10
C LEU A 141 -3.93 -4.55 -13.49
N VAL A 142 -2.63 -4.41 -13.67
CA VAL A 142 -1.94 -4.82 -14.90
C VAL A 142 -0.65 -5.55 -14.58
N ALA A 143 -0.24 -6.44 -15.47
CA ALA A 143 1.10 -6.98 -15.50
C ALA A 143 1.94 -6.18 -16.50
N ALA A 144 3.03 -5.58 -16.05
CA ALA A 144 3.84 -4.72 -16.92
C ALA A 144 5.31 -4.73 -16.53
N GLU A 145 6.17 -4.40 -17.50
CA GLU A 145 7.60 -4.22 -17.31
C GLU A 145 8.05 -2.87 -17.85
N LYS A 146 9.01 -2.28 -17.18
CA LYS A 146 9.72 -1.10 -17.64
C LYS A 146 10.90 -1.51 -18.52
N ALA A 147 11.13 -0.77 -19.59
CA ALA A 147 12.34 -0.88 -20.39
C ALA A 147 13.44 0.05 -19.88
N ALA A 148 14.68 -0.21 -20.30
CA ALA A 148 15.83 0.58 -19.87
C ALA A 148 15.78 2.05 -20.31
N ASP A 149 15.04 2.37 -21.36
CA ASP A 149 14.81 3.74 -21.84
C ASP A 149 13.72 4.50 -21.05
N GLY A 150 13.08 3.84 -20.07
CA GLY A 150 12.00 4.40 -19.26
C GLY A 150 10.60 4.18 -19.84
N SER A 151 10.49 3.64 -21.06
CA SER A 151 9.19 3.17 -21.56
C SER A 151 8.73 1.94 -20.81
N HIS A 152 7.46 1.59 -20.95
CA HIS A 152 6.92 0.37 -20.35
C HIS A 152 6.02 -0.37 -21.34
N THR A 153 5.87 -1.67 -21.09
CA THR A 153 4.99 -2.55 -21.88
C THR A 153 4.02 -3.24 -20.94
N ILE A 154 2.73 -3.17 -21.26
CA ILE A 154 1.66 -3.85 -20.53
C ILE A 154 1.38 -5.19 -21.24
N TYR A 155 1.55 -6.28 -20.49
CA TYR A 155 1.39 -7.66 -20.97
C TYR A 155 -0.01 -8.21 -20.70
N ALA A 156 -0.59 -7.87 -19.55
CA ALA A 156 -1.93 -8.31 -19.19
C ALA A 156 -2.69 -7.23 -18.42
N VAL A 157 -4.02 -7.24 -18.54
CA VAL A 157 -4.92 -6.26 -17.94
C VAL A 157 -6.08 -7.00 -17.25
N GLU A 158 -6.36 -6.66 -16.02
CA GLU A 158 -7.45 -7.21 -15.23
C GLU A 158 -8.79 -7.02 -15.94
N PHE A 159 -9.70 -7.98 -15.79
CA PHE A 159 -11.00 -8.10 -16.48
C PHE A 159 -10.90 -8.46 -17.98
N ILE A 160 -9.72 -8.39 -18.57
CA ILE A 160 -9.45 -8.72 -19.98
C ILE A 160 -8.69 -10.04 -20.09
N ASP A 161 -7.60 -10.15 -19.34
CA ASP A 161 -6.71 -11.32 -19.31
C ASP A 161 -6.96 -12.14 -18.02
N SER A 162 -6.34 -13.30 -17.89
CA SER A 162 -6.54 -14.19 -16.74
C SER A 162 -5.94 -13.65 -15.45
N TYR A 163 -6.43 -14.17 -14.32
CA TYR A 163 -5.90 -13.82 -12.99
C TYR A 163 -4.39 -14.07 -12.88
N ASP A 164 -3.92 -15.22 -13.36
CA ASP A 164 -2.51 -15.60 -13.26
C ASP A 164 -1.61 -14.74 -14.16
N GLU A 165 -2.10 -14.36 -15.35
CA GLU A 165 -1.34 -13.45 -16.24
C GLU A 165 -1.17 -12.07 -15.62
N VAL A 166 -2.16 -11.58 -14.88
CA VAL A 166 -2.11 -10.25 -14.25
C VAL A 166 -1.34 -10.27 -12.94
N ARG A 167 -1.54 -11.29 -12.09
CA ARG A 167 -1.08 -11.30 -10.70
C ARG A 167 -0.01 -12.33 -10.38
N GLY A 168 0.25 -13.28 -11.26
CA GLY A 168 1.14 -14.43 -10.99
C GLY A 168 2.63 -14.09 -10.80
N GLY A 169 3.06 -12.85 -11.04
CA GLY A 169 4.42 -12.41 -10.79
C GLY A 169 5.44 -12.73 -11.89
N THR A 170 5.01 -13.29 -13.03
CA THR A 170 5.86 -13.41 -14.23
C THR A 170 6.31 -12.03 -14.69
N HIS A 171 5.36 -11.09 -14.75
CA HIS A 171 5.60 -9.67 -14.88
C HIS A 171 5.16 -8.97 -13.60
N LEU A 172 5.69 -7.78 -13.35
CA LEU A 172 5.35 -7.01 -12.15
C LEU A 172 3.87 -6.61 -12.19
N CYS A 173 3.15 -6.85 -11.10
CA CYS A 173 1.75 -6.45 -10.96
C CYS A 173 1.65 -5.01 -10.43
N TRP A 174 0.95 -4.17 -11.17
CA TRP A 174 0.76 -2.75 -10.88
C TRP A 174 -0.71 -2.40 -10.76
N ALA A 175 -1.06 -1.60 -9.78
CA ALA A 175 -2.34 -0.94 -9.70
C ALA A 175 -2.27 0.38 -10.46
N LEU A 176 -3.01 0.50 -11.55
CA LEU A 176 -3.12 1.73 -12.32
C LEU A 176 -4.29 2.57 -11.81
N GLN A 177 -4.07 3.86 -11.70
CA GLN A 177 -5.07 4.87 -11.37
C GLN A 177 -4.82 6.11 -12.24
N LYS A 178 -5.86 6.92 -12.44
CA LYS A 178 -5.72 8.19 -13.16
C LYS A 178 -4.62 9.05 -12.54
N ASN A 179 -3.78 9.61 -13.39
CA ASN A 179 -2.81 10.64 -12.98
C ASN A 179 -3.58 11.95 -12.78
N THR A 180 -3.88 12.22 -11.53
CA THR A 180 -4.66 13.38 -11.10
C THR A 180 -3.77 14.56 -10.79
N TYR A 181 -4.36 15.74 -10.81
CA TYR A 181 -3.72 16.99 -10.37
C TYR A 181 -4.04 17.21 -8.90
N THR A 182 -3.01 17.47 -8.10
CA THR A 182 -3.12 17.64 -6.65
C THR A 182 -2.56 18.97 -6.20
N ARG A 183 -3.11 19.50 -5.13
CA ARG A 183 -2.59 20.69 -4.45
C ARG A 183 -2.69 20.51 -2.95
N GLU A 184 -1.61 20.85 -2.24
CA GLU A 184 -1.56 20.90 -0.79
C GLU A 184 -1.10 22.30 -0.34
N TRP A 185 -1.76 22.87 0.68
CA TRP A 185 -1.38 24.17 1.25
C TRP A 185 -1.93 24.34 2.64
N ASN A 186 -1.34 25.27 3.39
CA ASN A 186 -1.80 25.69 4.71
C ASN A 186 -2.51 27.04 4.62
N GLU A 187 -3.68 27.16 5.26
CA GLU A 187 -4.46 28.39 5.32
C GLU A 187 -5.36 28.38 6.57
N ASP A 188 -5.44 29.52 7.26
CA ASP A 188 -6.35 29.73 8.40
C ASP A 188 -6.29 28.64 9.50
N GLY A 189 -5.10 28.12 9.80
CA GLY A 189 -4.89 27.09 10.81
C GLY A 189 -5.24 25.67 10.36
N TYR A 190 -5.45 25.47 9.07
CA TYR A 190 -5.73 24.17 8.46
C TYR A 190 -4.74 23.87 7.33
N ARG A 191 -4.48 22.59 7.14
CA ARG A 191 -3.89 22.03 5.93
C ARG A 191 -5.00 21.53 5.04
N TYR A 192 -4.96 21.93 3.79
CA TYR A 192 -5.85 21.49 2.73
C TYR A 192 -5.11 20.55 1.78
N PHE A 193 -5.76 19.49 1.35
CA PHE A 193 -5.34 18.67 0.23
C PHE A 193 -6.51 18.51 -0.74
N LYS A 194 -6.26 18.78 -2.02
CA LYS A 194 -7.27 18.64 -3.08
C LYS A 194 -6.72 17.85 -4.26
N MET A 195 -7.61 17.13 -4.93
CA MET A 195 -7.33 16.30 -6.09
C MET A 195 -8.44 16.45 -7.14
N GLN A 196 -8.06 16.56 -8.41
CA GLN A 196 -8.97 16.70 -9.54
C GLN A 196 -8.41 16.09 -10.82
N CYS A 197 -9.29 15.85 -11.84
CA CYS A 197 -8.88 15.26 -13.12
C CYS A 197 -8.11 16.23 -14.02
N ARG A 198 -8.35 17.52 -13.94
CA ARG A 198 -7.89 18.51 -14.91
C ARG A 198 -6.86 19.45 -14.32
N PRO A 199 -5.93 19.99 -15.15
CA PRO A 199 -4.93 20.94 -14.67
C PRO A 199 -5.59 22.23 -14.14
N ALA A 200 -5.02 22.80 -13.10
CA ALA A 200 -5.37 24.11 -12.56
C ALA A 200 -4.14 24.77 -11.97
N THR A 201 -4.19 26.10 -11.81
CA THR A 201 -3.09 26.87 -11.24
C THR A 201 -2.74 26.39 -9.83
N GLY A 202 -1.48 26.04 -9.59
CA GLY A 202 -0.98 25.55 -8.32
C GLY A 202 -1.31 24.08 -8.03
N TYR A 203 -1.75 23.33 -9.03
CA TYR A 203 -1.91 21.89 -8.97
C TYR A 203 -0.84 21.21 -9.82
N ASP A 204 -0.25 20.15 -9.28
CA ASP A 204 0.77 19.35 -9.94
C ASP A 204 0.31 17.90 -10.07
N THR A 205 0.83 17.19 -11.06
CA THR A 205 0.59 15.75 -11.23
C THR A 205 1.48 14.95 -10.27
N TRP A 206 1.09 13.69 -10.04
CA TRP A 206 1.92 12.78 -9.27
C TRP A 206 3.26 12.52 -9.99
N PRO A 207 4.41 12.60 -9.29
CA PRO A 207 5.73 12.41 -9.92
C PRO A 207 5.86 11.05 -10.62
N GLN A 208 5.25 9.99 -10.09
CA GLN A 208 5.26 8.65 -10.68
C GLN A 208 4.45 8.53 -11.98
N GLY A 209 3.77 9.57 -12.41
CA GLY A 209 3.08 9.65 -13.69
C GLY A 209 3.89 10.34 -14.78
N THR A 210 5.12 10.77 -14.49
CA THR A 210 6.00 11.42 -15.47
C THR A 210 7.18 10.52 -15.77
N ASP A 211 7.41 10.21 -17.03
CA ASP A 211 8.53 9.40 -17.45
C ASP A 211 9.84 10.21 -17.55
N ARG A 212 10.97 9.54 -17.81
CA ARG A 212 12.29 10.16 -17.91
C ARG A 212 12.41 11.21 -19.02
N THR A 213 11.53 11.16 -20.01
CA THR A 213 11.53 12.14 -21.12
C THR A 213 10.78 13.40 -20.74
N GLY A 214 10.12 13.42 -19.57
CA GLY A 214 9.24 14.49 -19.12
C GLY A 214 7.82 14.38 -19.66
N LYS A 215 7.46 13.26 -20.31
CA LYS A 215 6.08 13.01 -20.74
C LYS A 215 5.22 12.65 -19.54
N VAL A 216 4.14 13.38 -19.37
CA VAL A 216 3.09 13.08 -18.37
C VAL A 216 2.12 12.07 -18.96
N HIS A 217 1.98 10.92 -18.33
CA HIS A 217 1.03 9.87 -18.69
C HIS A 217 -0.34 10.13 -18.07
N ALA A 218 -1.38 9.60 -18.69
CA ALA A 218 -2.75 9.73 -18.19
C ALA A 218 -3.02 8.93 -16.91
N TYR A 219 -2.13 8.02 -16.56
CA TYR A 219 -2.22 7.19 -15.36
C TYR A 219 -0.90 7.14 -14.59
N ILE A 220 -1.01 6.81 -13.33
CA ILE A 220 0.09 6.36 -12.48
C ILE A 220 -0.05 4.86 -12.26
N GLY A 221 1.07 4.18 -12.03
CA GLY A 221 1.08 2.78 -11.65
C GLY A 221 1.90 2.58 -10.37
N ASN A 222 1.25 2.10 -9.34
CA ASN A 222 1.89 1.72 -8.09
C ASN A 222 1.96 0.19 -7.95
N PRO A 223 2.98 -0.38 -7.31
CA PRO A 223 3.05 -1.82 -7.10
C PRO A 223 1.83 -2.30 -6.30
N ALA A 224 1.14 -3.34 -6.80
CA ALA A 224 -0.03 -3.87 -6.13
C ALA A 224 0.33 -4.63 -4.84
N TYR A 225 1.48 -5.29 -4.83
CA TYR A 225 1.92 -6.20 -3.76
C TYR A 225 3.29 -5.83 -3.20
N ALA A 226 3.57 -6.31 -2.00
CA ALA A 226 4.93 -6.36 -1.48
C ALA A 226 5.82 -7.21 -2.41
N ALA A 227 7.10 -6.84 -2.50
CA ALA A 227 8.05 -7.61 -3.27
C ALA A 227 8.26 -9.00 -2.66
N GLY A 228 8.35 -9.99 -3.53
CA GLY A 228 8.74 -11.35 -3.20
C GLY A 228 9.82 -11.84 -4.15
N LEU A 229 10.11 -13.13 -4.10
CA LEU A 229 11.00 -13.79 -5.05
C LEU A 229 10.20 -14.78 -5.90
N ASP A 230 10.47 -14.81 -7.19
CA ASP A 230 9.95 -15.84 -8.08
C ASP A 230 10.68 -17.20 -7.84
N ALA A 231 10.31 -18.22 -8.59
CA ALA A 231 10.89 -19.55 -8.46
C ALA A 231 12.39 -19.60 -8.78
N ASP A 232 12.88 -18.66 -9.57
CA ASP A 232 14.29 -18.54 -9.93
C ASP A 232 15.10 -17.67 -8.96
N GLY A 233 14.42 -17.11 -7.95
CA GLY A 233 15.04 -16.25 -6.93
C GLY A 233 15.19 -14.79 -7.36
N ASN A 234 14.57 -14.37 -8.47
CA ASN A 234 14.56 -12.99 -8.89
C ASN A 234 13.45 -12.23 -8.15
N VAL A 235 13.70 -10.96 -7.88
CA VAL A 235 12.69 -10.11 -7.25
C VAL A 235 11.51 -9.88 -8.19
N THR A 236 10.30 -9.98 -7.65
CA THR A 236 9.06 -9.73 -8.39
C THR A 236 7.98 -9.13 -7.51
N CYS A 237 6.88 -8.71 -8.13
CA CYS A 237 5.67 -8.22 -7.48
C CYS A 237 4.48 -9.02 -8.01
N GLY A 238 3.99 -9.95 -7.20
CA GLY A 238 2.89 -10.85 -7.58
C GLY A 238 2.17 -11.38 -6.34
N THR A 239 1.07 -12.08 -6.56
CA THR A 239 0.27 -12.72 -5.51
C THR A 239 0.89 -14.02 -5.01
N GLY A 240 0.59 -14.40 -3.78
CA GLY A 240 0.97 -15.69 -3.21
C GLY A 240 2.47 -15.83 -2.89
N LEU A 241 3.20 -14.73 -2.84
CA LEU A 241 4.64 -14.74 -2.58
C LEU A 241 4.95 -14.39 -1.12
N PRO A 242 5.91 -15.09 -0.50
CA PRO A 242 6.48 -14.64 0.76
C PRO A 242 7.21 -13.31 0.53
N PRO A 243 7.01 -12.32 1.40
CA PRO A 243 7.65 -11.02 1.25
C PRO A 243 9.17 -11.13 1.26
N LEU A 244 9.82 -10.32 0.44
CA LEU A 244 11.27 -10.14 0.49
C LEU A 244 11.65 -9.54 1.83
N ASN A 245 12.55 -10.19 2.55
CA ASN A 245 12.98 -9.79 3.88
C ASN A 245 14.50 -9.91 4.06
N TYR A 246 15.02 -9.49 5.20
CA TYR A 246 16.47 -9.52 5.50
C TYR A 246 17.31 -8.78 4.48
N SER A 247 16.82 -7.67 3.99
CA SER A 247 17.49 -6.87 2.99
C SER A 247 17.95 -5.55 3.58
N SER A 248 19.13 -5.11 3.21
CA SER A 248 19.55 -3.72 3.42
C SER A 248 19.17 -2.90 2.18
N HIS A 249 19.13 -1.59 2.30
CA HIS A 249 18.89 -0.68 1.19
C HIS A 249 19.74 -1.04 -0.05
N ASN A 250 21.04 -1.18 0.12
CA ASN A 250 21.95 -1.51 -1.00
C ASN A 250 21.67 -2.88 -1.60
N THR A 251 21.29 -3.84 -0.77
CA THR A 251 20.93 -5.20 -1.22
C THR A 251 19.63 -5.17 -2.01
N ASP A 252 18.64 -4.39 -1.58
CA ASP A 252 17.37 -4.25 -2.29
C ASP A 252 17.58 -3.57 -3.64
N VAL A 253 18.29 -2.45 -3.67
CA VAL A 253 18.66 -1.79 -4.93
C VAL A 253 19.37 -2.76 -5.87
N ALA A 254 20.31 -3.55 -5.37
CA ALA A 254 21.04 -4.52 -6.18
C ALA A 254 20.14 -5.64 -6.73
N LYS A 255 19.21 -6.17 -5.91
CA LYS A 255 18.24 -7.19 -6.34
C LYS A 255 17.31 -6.67 -7.42
N TRP A 256 16.78 -5.46 -7.25
CA TRP A 256 15.94 -4.83 -8.26
C TRP A 256 16.71 -4.53 -9.55
N ARG A 257 17.98 -4.08 -9.43
CA ARG A 257 18.87 -3.87 -10.56
C ARG A 257 19.21 -5.15 -11.33
N ALA A 258 19.21 -6.30 -10.68
CA ALA A 258 19.37 -7.59 -11.36
C ALA A 258 18.19 -7.89 -12.31
N ARG A 259 16.98 -7.39 -12.03
CA ARG A 259 15.83 -7.47 -12.94
C ARG A 259 15.96 -6.49 -14.12
N GLY A 260 16.58 -5.35 -13.91
CA GLY A 260 16.83 -4.34 -14.94
C GLY A 260 17.34 -3.05 -14.34
N SER A 261 18.18 -2.32 -15.07
CA SER A 261 18.80 -1.08 -14.61
C SER A 261 17.78 0.02 -14.25
N GLN A 262 16.58 -0.07 -14.77
CA GLN A 262 15.45 0.84 -14.54
C GLN A 262 14.70 0.61 -13.23
N TYR A 263 15.09 -0.40 -12.45
CA TYR A 263 14.48 -0.72 -11.17
C TYR A 263 15.44 -0.45 -10.00
N SER A 264 14.92 0.04 -8.90
CA SER A 264 15.73 0.24 -7.68
C SER A 264 15.01 -0.13 -6.38
N GLY A 265 13.71 -0.35 -6.43
CA GLY A 265 12.90 -0.67 -5.26
C GLY A 265 11.77 0.32 -5.02
N ALA A 266 11.24 0.37 -3.80
CA ALA A 266 10.13 1.24 -3.45
C ALA A 266 10.52 2.71 -3.38
N SER A 267 9.59 3.57 -3.76
CA SER A 267 9.72 5.03 -3.71
C SER A 267 8.98 5.61 -2.51
N GLY A 268 9.48 6.71 -1.97
CA GLY A 268 8.76 7.55 -1.02
C GLY A 268 7.43 8.08 -1.57
N ASN A 269 7.34 8.26 -2.87
CA ASN A 269 6.09 8.69 -3.52
C ASN A 269 4.95 7.67 -3.39
N LEU A 270 5.24 6.37 -3.32
CA LEU A 270 4.23 5.34 -3.02
C LEU A 270 3.55 5.62 -1.68
N ILE A 271 4.33 5.86 -0.63
CA ILE A 271 3.80 6.12 0.72
C ILE A 271 3.02 7.42 0.76
N LYS A 272 3.56 8.48 0.15
CA LYS A 272 2.86 9.78 0.05
C LYS A 272 1.50 9.63 -0.64
N TRP A 273 1.46 8.88 -1.74
CA TRP A 273 0.22 8.62 -2.46
C TRP A 273 -0.76 7.76 -1.64
N GLN A 274 -0.32 6.68 -1.01
CA GLN A 274 -1.17 5.84 -0.16
C GLN A 274 -1.80 6.66 0.97
N LEU A 275 -1.01 7.51 1.63
CA LEU A 275 -1.51 8.40 2.69
C LEU A 275 -2.48 9.45 2.17
N ALA A 276 -2.24 10.01 0.98
CA ALA A 276 -3.17 10.94 0.36
C ALA A 276 -4.52 10.27 0.07
N MET A 277 -4.51 9.01 -0.39
CA MET A 277 -5.75 8.24 -0.60
C MET A 277 -6.48 7.96 0.73
N ILE A 278 -5.76 7.61 1.79
CA ILE A 278 -6.33 7.45 3.14
C ILE A 278 -6.97 8.76 3.60
N ARG A 279 -6.27 9.88 3.44
CA ARG A 279 -6.76 11.20 3.84
C ARG A 279 -8.02 11.60 3.09
N LEU A 280 -8.03 11.44 1.77
CA LEU A 280 -9.19 11.79 0.94
C LEU A 280 -10.41 10.90 1.19
N LYS A 281 -10.20 9.62 1.47
CA LYS A 281 -11.31 8.66 1.62
C LYS A 281 -11.84 8.60 3.04
N TYR A 282 -10.97 8.65 4.02
CA TYR A 282 -11.33 8.44 5.42
C TYR A 282 -11.32 9.72 6.28
N ALA A 283 -10.88 10.84 5.74
CA ALA A 283 -10.64 12.07 6.50
C ALA A 283 -9.79 11.83 7.76
N ARG A 284 -8.72 11.04 7.62
CA ARG A 284 -7.76 10.75 8.68
C ARG A 284 -6.36 11.19 8.26
N LYS A 285 -5.58 11.72 9.19
CA LYS A 285 -4.18 12.11 8.91
C LYS A 285 -3.32 10.91 8.51
N GLY A 286 -3.64 9.74 9.05
CA GLY A 286 -3.00 8.46 8.74
C GLY A 286 -3.99 7.29 8.81
N ASN A 287 -3.50 6.09 9.02
CA ASN A 287 -4.30 4.87 8.92
C ASN A 287 -4.94 4.41 10.25
N SER A 288 -4.63 5.04 11.36
CA SER A 288 -5.17 4.65 12.68
C SER A 288 -6.68 4.82 12.76
N GLY A 289 -7.35 3.81 13.31
CA GLY A 289 -8.81 3.76 13.40
C GLY A 289 -9.53 3.60 12.05
N THR A 290 -8.78 3.24 10.99
CA THR A 290 -9.31 2.92 9.66
C THR A 290 -8.70 1.63 9.16
N ILE A 291 -7.52 1.66 8.56
CA ILE A 291 -6.81 0.49 8.02
C ILE A 291 -5.59 0.22 8.90
N GLU A 292 -5.75 -0.56 9.94
CA GLU A 292 -4.65 -0.93 10.86
C GLU A 292 -3.87 -2.15 10.35
N GLY A 293 -4.46 -2.93 9.48
CA GLY A 293 -3.83 -4.07 8.84
C GLY A 293 -3.31 -5.10 9.83
N CYS A 294 -2.30 -5.86 9.43
CA CYS A 294 -1.77 -6.98 10.23
C CYS A 294 -0.83 -6.55 11.37
N THR A 295 -0.65 -5.27 11.65
CA THR A 295 0.18 -4.82 12.79
C THR A 295 -0.33 -5.28 14.13
N ALA A 296 -1.65 -5.32 14.32
CA ALA A 296 -2.25 -5.83 15.55
C ALA A 296 -2.22 -7.36 15.61
N TYR A 297 -2.00 -8.05 14.51
CA TYR A 297 -1.89 -9.50 14.43
C TYR A 297 -0.42 -9.95 14.51
N ASN A 298 0.23 -9.56 15.59
CA ASN A 298 1.64 -9.78 15.81
C ASN A 298 1.86 -10.70 17.01
N TYR A 299 1.50 -11.97 16.87
CA TYR A 299 1.61 -12.97 17.92
C TYR A 299 2.82 -13.86 17.72
N GLN A 300 3.45 -14.20 18.82
CA GLN A 300 4.56 -15.11 18.86
C GLN A 300 4.46 -15.98 20.10
N TYR A 301 4.39 -17.29 19.89
CA TYR A 301 4.21 -18.25 20.97
C TYR A 301 5.24 -19.37 20.91
N LYS A 302 5.76 -19.77 22.07
CA LYS A 302 6.49 -21.01 22.22
C LYS A 302 5.56 -22.19 22.04
N ALA A 303 6.06 -23.24 21.40
CA ALA A 303 5.37 -24.53 21.37
C ALA A 303 5.13 -25.03 22.79
N ALA A 304 3.92 -25.51 23.04
CA ALA A 304 3.51 -26.01 24.35
C ALA A 304 4.05 -27.43 24.65
N ALA A 305 4.39 -28.19 23.61
CA ALA A 305 5.02 -29.50 23.72
C ALA A 305 5.98 -29.74 22.55
N ALA A 306 6.96 -30.63 22.75
CA ALA A 306 7.88 -31.09 21.73
C ALA A 306 7.23 -32.21 20.90
N GLU A 307 7.49 -32.21 19.59
CA GLU A 307 7.10 -33.27 18.66
C GLU A 307 8.18 -33.48 17.61
N THR A 308 8.29 -34.68 17.05
CA THR A 308 9.29 -35.02 16.02
C THR A 308 8.59 -35.42 14.73
N GLY A 309 9.11 -34.96 13.60
CA GLY A 309 8.62 -35.32 12.28
C GLY A 309 7.20 -34.86 11.97
N VAL A 310 6.80 -33.68 12.45
CA VAL A 310 5.44 -33.15 12.32
C VAL A 310 5.35 -31.96 11.38
N THR A 311 4.12 -31.64 10.94
CA THR A 311 3.79 -30.43 10.15
C THR A 311 2.83 -29.53 10.92
N ARG A 312 2.98 -29.48 12.24
CA ARG A 312 2.11 -28.73 13.14
C ARG A 312 2.89 -28.19 14.34
N VAL A 313 2.29 -27.22 15.04
CA VAL A 313 2.79 -26.74 16.33
C VAL A 313 1.69 -26.89 17.37
N LEU A 314 2.00 -27.49 18.52
CA LEU A 314 1.07 -27.59 19.64
C LEU A 314 1.09 -26.30 20.46
N LEU A 315 -0.08 -25.75 20.71
CA LEU A 315 -0.29 -24.56 21.53
C LEU A 315 -1.33 -24.83 22.63
N THR A 316 -1.33 -24.00 23.64
CA THR A 316 -2.44 -23.97 24.61
C THR A 316 -3.70 -23.40 23.94
N ALA A 317 -4.88 -23.71 24.46
CA ALA A 317 -6.13 -23.17 23.95
C ALA A 317 -6.17 -21.63 23.98
N THR A 318 -5.53 -21.01 24.98
CA THR A 318 -5.45 -19.56 25.11
C THR A 318 -4.59 -18.93 24.03
N GLN A 319 -3.48 -19.54 23.67
CA GLN A 319 -2.60 -19.05 22.59
C GLN A 319 -3.25 -19.24 21.22
N ALA A 320 -3.79 -20.42 20.97
CA ALA A 320 -4.35 -20.79 19.67
C ALA A 320 -5.58 -19.96 19.26
N LYS A 321 -6.33 -19.41 20.22
CA LYS A 321 -7.48 -18.52 19.91
C LYS A 321 -7.08 -17.22 19.21
N ASN A 322 -5.81 -16.83 19.30
CA ASN A 322 -5.27 -15.64 18.64
C ASN A 322 -4.77 -15.93 17.22
N LEU A 323 -4.84 -17.19 16.77
CA LEU A 323 -4.49 -17.60 15.43
C LEU A 323 -5.75 -17.95 14.64
N PHE A 324 -5.73 -17.78 13.33
CA PHE A 324 -6.85 -18.19 12.50
C PHE A 324 -6.40 -18.95 11.25
N VAL A 325 -7.26 -19.85 10.80
CA VAL A 325 -7.01 -20.69 9.63
C VAL A 325 -6.86 -19.82 8.39
N GLY A 326 -5.86 -20.14 7.58
CA GLY A 326 -5.52 -19.43 6.38
C GLY A 326 -4.46 -18.34 6.58
N SER A 327 -4.22 -17.83 7.80
CA SER A 327 -3.18 -16.84 8.05
C SER A 327 -1.77 -17.41 7.84
N SER A 328 -0.83 -16.57 7.48
CA SER A 328 0.56 -16.93 7.30
C SER A 328 1.30 -16.96 8.62
N VAL A 329 2.22 -17.91 8.76
CA VAL A 329 3.10 -18.02 9.93
C VAL A 329 4.51 -18.43 9.51
N ILE A 330 5.46 -18.13 10.40
CA ILE A 330 6.82 -18.68 10.37
C ILE A 330 7.04 -19.54 11.61
N VAL A 331 7.90 -20.55 11.51
CA VAL A 331 8.26 -21.43 12.62
C VAL A 331 9.78 -21.54 12.71
N GLY A 332 10.31 -21.36 13.89
CA GLY A 332 11.74 -21.50 14.15
C GLY A 332 12.12 -21.24 15.58
N ASP A 333 13.40 -21.22 15.83
CA ASP A 333 13.96 -20.97 17.16
C ASP A 333 14.50 -19.53 17.22
N THR A 334 14.51 -18.95 18.40
CA THR A 334 15.09 -17.60 18.58
C THR A 334 16.61 -17.60 18.68
N GLY A 335 17.26 -18.74 18.59
CA GLY A 335 18.67 -18.87 18.92
C GLY A 335 18.89 -18.73 20.44
N THR A 336 20.02 -18.23 20.85
CA THR A 336 20.36 -18.09 22.26
C THR A 336 19.70 -16.87 22.92
N GLY A 337 18.52 -17.04 23.47
CA GLY A 337 18.27 -16.61 24.81
C GLY A 337 17.63 -15.28 25.13
N THR A 338 17.14 -14.44 24.25
CA THR A 338 16.33 -13.29 24.66
C THR A 338 15.11 -13.14 23.79
N SER A 339 14.07 -12.50 24.34
CA SER A 339 12.77 -12.26 23.71
C SER A 339 12.84 -12.41 22.19
N ALA A 340 11.98 -13.25 21.70
CA ALA A 340 11.90 -13.62 20.31
C ALA A 340 12.24 -12.48 19.36
N ASP A 341 13.36 -12.58 18.75
CA ASP A 341 13.76 -11.71 17.67
C ASP A 341 13.09 -12.20 16.39
N ARG A 342 11.93 -11.64 16.10
CA ARG A 342 11.03 -12.06 15.02
C ARG A 342 11.61 -11.92 13.63
N GLY A 343 12.67 -11.23 13.52
CA GLY A 343 13.33 -10.99 12.26
C GLY A 343 14.62 -11.78 12.07
N THR A 344 15.02 -12.63 13.00
CA THR A 344 16.24 -13.41 12.84
C THR A 344 16.07 -14.57 11.88
N ALA A 345 17.16 -14.98 11.25
CA ALA A 345 17.18 -16.18 10.43
C ALA A 345 16.69 -17.43 11.17
N SER A 346 16.86 -17.48 12.49
CA SER A 346 16.39 -18.57 13.35
C SER A 346 14.88 -18.74 13.32
N MET A 347 14.11 -17.64 13.19
CA MET A 347 12.64 -17.68 13.12
C MET A 347 12.11 -18.28 11.82
N TYR A 348 12.91 -18.37 10.78
CA TYR A 348 12.56 -18.99 9.50
C TYR A 348 13.17 -20.40 9.33
N LYS A 349 13.74 -20.95 10.38
CA LYS A 349 14.55 -22.15 10.30
C LYS A 349 13.76 -23.41 9.95
N LEU A 350 12.54 -23.57 10.49
CA LEU A 350 11.75 -24.79 10.36
C LEU A 350 10.66 -24.65 9.30
N ALA A 351 9.93 -23.56 9.30
CA ALA A 351 8.92 -23.27 8.27
C ALA A 351 8.92 -21.77 7.96
N LYS A 352 8.88 -21.44 6.66
CA LYS A 352 8.98 -20.08 6.17
C LYS A 352 7.69 -19.72 5.44
N ASN A 353 6.92 -18.77 5.98
CA ASN A 353 5.70 -18.23 5.39
C ASN A 353 4.71 -19.32 4.93
N VAL A 354 4.33 -20.21 5.83
CA VAL A 354 3.36 -21.27 5.57
C VAL A 354 1.98 -20.87 6.12
N ARG A 355 0.93 -21.30 5.46
CA ARG A 355 -0.45 -21.03 5.92
C ARG A 355 -0.86 -22.00 7.02
N ILE A 356 -1.68 -21.52 7.95
CA ILE A 356 -2.40 -22.38 8.89
C ILE A 356 -3.53 -23.08 8.13
N LYS A 357 -3.42 -24.39 7.97
CA LYS A 357 -4.42 -25.22 7.28
C LYS A 357 -5.65 -25.50 8.14
N SER A 358 -5.43 -25.78 9.43
CA SER A 358 -6.50 -26.02 10.40
C SER A 358 -5.98 -25.88 11.82
N ILE A 359 -6.90 -25.64 12.78
CA ILE A 359 -6.61 -25.64 14.21
C ILE A 359 -7.56 -26.66 14.84
N THR A 360 -7.02 -27.76 15.39
CA THR A 360 -7.80 -28.89 15.90
C THR A 360 -7.44 -29.23 17.33
N ASP A 361 -8.38 -29.85 18.05
CA ASP A 361 -8.10 -30.39 19.38
C ASP A 361 -7.30 -31.68 19.28
N VAL A 362 -6.32 -31.82 20.15
CA VAL A 362 -5.51 -33.03 20.26
C VAL A 362 -5.11 -33.26 21.72
N THR A 363 -4.97 -34.52 22.10
CA THR A 363 -4.42 -34.93 23.40
C THR A 363 -3.09 -35.64 23.16
N VAL A 364 -2.04 -35.16 23.79
CA VAL A 364 -0.71 -35.76 23.74
C VAL A 364 -0.27 -36.03 25.19
N ASP A 365 0.09 -37.25 25.49
CA ASP A 365 0.48 -37.72 26.85
C ASP A 365 -0.50 -37.29 27.95
N GLY A 366 -1.80 -37.38 27.64
CA GLY A 366 -2.88 -37.04 28.56
C GLY A 366 -3.15 -35.53 28.73
N THR A 367 -2.41 -34.68 28.07
CA THR A 367 -2.57 -33.21 28.09
C THR A 367 -3.26 -32.73 26.82
N ALA A 368 -4.27 -31.86 26.99
CA ALA A 368 -5.03 -31.29 25.88
C ALA A 368 -4.32 -30.07 25.29
N TYR A 369 -4.19 -30.04 23.97
CA TYR A 369 -3.60 -28.96 23.18
C TYR A 369 -4.48 -28.58 22.00
N LYS A 370 -4.18 -27.45 21.38
CA LYS A 370 -4.59 -27.07 20.03
C LYS A 370 -3.44 -27.36 19.08
N ALA A 371 -3.66 -28.22 18.11
CA ALA A 371 -2.73 -28.45 17.02
C ALA A 371 -2.96 -27.42 15.92
N VAL A 372 -2.00 -26.55 15.74
CA VAL A 372 -1.95 -25.61 14.61
C VAL A 372 -1.28 -26.34 13.44
N ASN A 373 -2.11 -26.92 12.57
CA ASN A 373 -1.65 -27.69 11.42
C ASN A 373 -1.27 -26.74 10.28
N LEU A 374 -0.11 -26.92 9.69
CA LEU A 374 0.47 -26.07 8.67
C LEU A 374 0.33 -26.70 7.28
N ASP A 375 0.16 -25.84 6.28
CA ASP A 375 0.02 -26.25 4.89
C ASP A 375 1.43 -26.46 4.27
N THR A 376 2.09 -27.51 4.73
CA THR A 376 3.42 -27.94 4.26
C THR A 376 3.51 -29.45 4.28
N GLU A 377 4.24 -30.00 3.33
CA GLU A 377 4.55 -31.44 3.29
C GLU A 377 5.92 -31.74 3.90
N THR A 378 6.72 -30.73 4.22
CA THR A 378 8.03 -30.89 4.82
C THR A 378 7.87 -30.98 6.33
N PRO A 379 8.12 -32.16 6.94
CA PRO A 379 8.06 -32.32 8.38
C PRO A 379 9.29 -31.70 9.05
N PHE A 380 9.12 -31.30 10.31
CA PHE A 380 10.17 -30.73 11.14
C PHE A 380 10.03 -31.17 12.60
N ASP A 381 11.08 -30.98 13.36
CA ASP A 381 11.11 -31.29 14.79
C ASP A 381 10.83 -30.02 15.61
N ILE A 382 9.93 -30.15 16.58
CA ILE A 382 9.54 -29.09 17.48
C ILE A 382 10.11 -29.36 18.87
N THR A 383 10.70 -28.35 19.47
CA THR A 383 11.07 -28.31 20.89
C THR A 383 10.20 -27.29 21.63
N THR A 384 10.26 -27.27 22.94
CA THR A 384 9.59 -26.24 23.74
C THR A 384 10.22 -24.85 23.62
N ASP A 385 11.34 -24.74 22.92
CA ASP A 385 11.99 -23.48 22.57
C ASP A 385 11.69 -23.03 21.14
N THR A 386 10.94 -23.85 20.39
CA THR A 386 10.46 -23.48 19.07
C THR A 386 9.31 -22.46 19.16
N TYR A 387 9.33 -21.48 18.30
CA TYR A 387 8.30 -20.44 18.19
C TYR A 387 7.50 -20.58 16.91
N ILE A 388 6.22 -20.23 16.98
CA ILE A 388 5.36 -19.90 15.85
C ILE A 388 5.04 -18.42 15.92
N SER A 389 5.18 -17.70 14.79
CA SER A 389 4.89 -16.26 14.68
C SER A 389 4.00 -15.98 13.50
N THR A 390 3.06 -15.03 13.65
CA THR A 390 2.07 -14.67 12.64
C THR A 390 2.59 -13.72 11.56
N MET A 391 3.81 -13.29 11.63
CA MET A 391 4.41 -12.38 10.66
C MET A 391 5.55 -13.06 9.91
N PRO A 392 5.78 -12.68 8.65
CA PRO A 392 5.02 -11.81 7.77
C PRO A 392 3.84 -12.52 7.07
N TYR A 393 2.93 -11.76 6.47
CA TYR A 393 1.84 -12.28 5.65
C TYR A 393 2.32 -12.62 4.21
N TRP A 394 1.43 -13.28 3.44
CA TRP A 394 1.65 -13.51 2.01
C TRP A 394 1.13 -12.32 1.19
N SER A 395 1.84 -11.95 0.13
CA SER A 395 1.32 -11.01 -0.85
C SER A 395 0.04 -11.56 -1.49
N GLY A 396 -0.91 -10.69 -1.79
CA GLY A 396 -2.19 -11.08 -2.39
C GLY A 396 -3.12 -11.84 -1.43
N TRP A 397 -2.88 -11.79 -0.13
CA TRP A 397 -3.79 -12.39 0.87
C TRP A 397 -5.24 -11.96 0.68
N ASN A 398 -5.44 -10.70 0.33
CA ASN A 398 -6.75 -10.09 0.15
C ASN A 398 -7.37 -10.27 -1.24
N ASP A 399 -6.69 -10.90 -2.21
CA ASP A 399 -7.17 -11.02 -3.59
C ASP A 399 -8.49 -11.80 -3.71
N THR A 400 -8.73 -12.72 -2.78
CA THR A 400 -9.89 -13.62 -2.80
C THR A 400 -10.93 -13.25 -1.75
N VAL A 401 -10.78 -12.12 -1.07
CA VAL A 401 -11.74 -11.65 -0.07
C VAL A 401 -12.64 -10.58 -0.64
N GLN A 402 -13.78 -10.37 0.00
CA GLN A 402 -14.72 -9.35 -0.43
C GLN A 402 -14.30 -7.98 0.07
N GLY A 403 -14.61 -6.98 -0.72
CA GLY A 403 -14.47 -5.60 -0.35
C GLY A 403 -13.26 -4.89 -0.95
N TYR A 404 -13.32 -3.56 -0.94
CA TYR A 404 -12.30 -2.68 -1.50
C TYR A 404 -11.11 -2.48 -0.59
N ASP A 405 -11.33 -2.58 0.71
CA ASP A 405 -10.26 -2.60 1.70
C ASP A 405 -9.49 -3.93 1.68
N GLY A 406 -10.01 -4.91 0.92
CA GLY A 406 -9.41 -6.22 0.78
C GLY A 406 -9.44 -7.07 2.05
N SER A 407 -9.99 -6.56 3.13
CA SER A 407 -9.99 -7.26 4.42
C SER A 407 -11.11 -8.30 4.49
N ARG A 408 -10.77 -9.45 5.02
CA ARG A 408 -11.70 -10.54 5.32
C ARG A 408 -12.40 -10.33 6.67
N TYR A 409 -11.65 -9.71 7.58
CA TYR A 409 -12.09 -9.31 8.91
C TYR A 409 -11.92 -7.81 9.01
N SER A 410 -12.37 -7.22 10.10
CA SER A 410 -12.13 -5.82 10.34
C SER A 410 -10.64 -5.49 10.28
N PRO A 411 -10.20 -4.51 9.49
CA PRO A 411 -8.82 -4.04 9.51
C PRO A 411 -8.37 -3.60 10.90
N THR A 412 -9.30 -3.12 11.72
CA THR A 412 -9.03 -2.71 13.10
C THR A 412 -8.69 -3.87 14.03
N THR A 413 -9.00 -5.12 13.66
CA THR A 413 -8.51 -6.29 14.39
C THR A 413 -7.05 -6.61 14.08
N GLY A 414 -6.50 -6.02 13.04
CA GLY A 414 -5.09 -6.17 12.62
C GLY A 414 -4.70 -7.58 12.20
N LYS A 415 -5.62 -8.38 11.71
CA LYS A 415 -5.37 -9.77 11.30
C LYS A 415 -4.89 -9.91 9.88
N GLU A 416 -5.15 -8.92 9.03
CA GLU A 416 -4.87 -8.97 7.60
C GLU A 416 -4.23 -7.68 7.12
N PRO A 417 -3.48 -7.70 6.00
CA PRO A 417 -2.93 -6.50 5.42
C PRO A 417 -4.04 -5.58 4.92
N GLY A 418 -3.89 -4.29 5.13
CA GLY A 418 -4.78 -3.30 4.55
C GLY A 418 -4.55 -3.14 3.07
N LEU A 419 -5.60 -2.79 2.34
CA LEU A 419 -5.51 -2.36 0.95
C LEU A 419 -5.97 -0.91 0.83
N ILE A 420 -5.23 -0.12 0.08
CA ILE A 420 -5.65 1.22 -0.34
C ILE A 420 -5.48 1.33 -1.86
N GLN A 421 -6.57 1.59 -2.56
CA GLN A 421 -6.56 1.72 -4.03
C GLN A 421 -5.85 0.54 -4.73
N ARG A 422 -6.16 -0.69 -4.32
CA ARG A 422 -5.62 -1.94 -4.86
C ARG A 422 -4.11 -2.15 -4.62
N THR A 423 -3.50 -1.36 -3.75
CA THR A 423 -2.13 -1.56 -3.30
C THR A 423 -2.10 -2.03 -1.86
N GLU A 424 -1.29 -3.02 -1.56
CA GLU A 424 -1.06 -3.45 -0.19
C GLU A 424 -0.38 -2.33 0.60
N PHE A 425 -1.02 -1.93 1.69
CA PHE A 425 -0.44 -0.96 2.60
C PHE A 425 0.49 -1.68 3.57
N GLN A 426 1.73 -1.26 3.59
CA GLN A 426 2.83 -1.91 4.32
C GLN A 426 2.72 -1.71 5.83
N ILE A 427 1.68 -2.28 6.42
CA ILE A 427 1.39 -2.13 7.84
C ILE A 427 2.13 -3.21 8.64
N GLY A 428 2.77 -2.81 9.73
CA GLY A 428 3.51 -3.71 10.61
C GLY A 428 4.91 -4.05 10.16
N ALA A 429 5.41 -3.37 9.14
CA ALA A 429 6.71 -3.61 8.57
C ALA A 429 7.45 -2.32 8.25
N TYR A 430 8.73 -2.46 8.02
CA TYR A 430 9.55 -1.41 7.44
C TYR A 430 9.64 -1.61 5.94
N LEU A 431 9.23 -0.61 5.20
CA LEU A 431 9.48 -0.52 3.77
C LEU A 431 10.77 0.27 3.57
N ILE A 432 11.74 -0.35 2.91
CA ILE A 432 12.96 0.36 2.52
C ILE A 432 12.63 1.27 1.34
N ILE A 433 12.83 2.56 1.54
CA ILE A 433 12.69 3.56 0.48
C ILE A 433 14.01 3.64 -0.27
N SER A 434 14.02 3.32 -1.54
CA SER A 434 15.24 3.19 -2.33
C SER A 434 15.72 4.52 -2.93
N ASP A 435 14.81 5.40 -3.27
CA ASP A 435 15.07 6.66 -3.99
C ASP A 435 15.28 7.88 -3.09
N GLU A 436 15.27 7.69 -1.77
CA GLU A 436 15.50 8.76 -0.80
C GLU A 436 16.79 8.53 -0.02
N LEU A 437 17.58 9.59 0.09
CA LEU A 437 18.75 9.68 0.96
C LEU A 437 18.65 10.91 1.85
N TRP A 438 19.15 10.79 3.07
CA TRP A 438 19.04 11.82 4.09
C TRP A 438 20.44 12.29 4.51
N GLN A 439 20.72 13.58 4.29
CA GLN A 439 21.99 14.19 4.64
C GLN A 439 21.96 14.72 6.07
N TRP A 440 22.85 14.22 6.89
CA TRP A 440 23.04 14.74 8.23
C TRP A 440 23.64 16.15 8.24
N GLY A 441 23.19 16.97 9.19
CA GLY A 441 23.70 18.30 9.48
C GLY A 441 23.40 18.70 10.93
N THR A 442 23.68 19.95 11.27
CA THR A 442 23.27 20.59 12.50
C THR A 442 22.72 21.98 12.19
N ASP A 443 21.71 22.41 12.91
CA ASP A 443 21.20 23.78 12.84
C ASP A 443 21.98 24.75 13.74
N ALA A 444 21.50 25.99 13.86
CA ALA A 444 22.10 27.03 14.64
C ALA A 444 22.04 26.78 16.16
N ASP A 445 21.07 26.00 16.61
CA ASP A 445 20.87 25.63 18.01
C ASP A 445 21.64 24.36 18.38
N GLY A 446 22.29 23.72 17.40
CA GLY A 446 23.08 22.51 17.55
C GLY A 446 22.27 21.25 17.48
N ASP A 447 21.00 21.33 17.14
CA ASP A 447 20.15 20.18 16.93
C ASP A 447 20.52 19.45 15.65
N TYR A 448 20.32 18.12 15.61
CA TYR A 448 20.64 17.29 14.46
C TYR A 448 19.61 17.47 13.37
N THR A 449 20.06 17.78 12.17
CA THR A 449 19.20 17.92 10.99
C THR A 449 19.47 16.82 9.99
N PHE A 450 18.42 16.41 9.28
CA PHE A 450 18.52 15.49 8.16
C PHE A 450 17.70 16.05 7.00
N ASP A 451 18.39 16.51 5.97
CA ASP A 451 17.79 16.99 4.75
C ASP A 451 17.48 15.82 3.82
N CYS A 452 16.26 15.75 3.29
CA CYS A 452 15.84 14.74 2.34
C CYS A 452 16.29 15.08 0.92
N TYR A 453 16.82 14.08 0.23
CA TYR A 453 17.17 14.14 -1.18
C TYR A 453 16.53 12.96 -1.92
N THR A 454 15.83 13.24 -3.02
CA THR A 454 15.16 12.23 -3.85
C THR A 454 15.79 12.13 -5.22
N CYS A 455 15.92 10.89 -5.70
CA CYS A 455 16.37 10.58 -7.06
C CYS A 455 15.19 10.07 -7.89
N HIS A 456 14.71 10.87 -8.81
CA HIS A 456 13.56 10.51 -9.65
C HIS A 456 13.92 9.49 -10.75
N ASP A 457 15.16 9.48 -11.23
CA ASP A 457 15.63 8.47 -12.18
C ASP A 457 16.10 7.22 -11.44
N GLN A 458 15.29 6.17 -11.47
CA GLN A 458 15.57 4.91 -10.80
C GLN A 458 16.90 4.29 -11.23
N SER A 459 17.34 4.52 -12.47
CA SER A 459 18.63 4.02 -12.95
C SER A 459 19.83 4.68 -12.30
N LYS A 460 19.63 5.83 -11.66
CA LYS A 460 20.64 6.64 -10.98
C LYS A 460 20.64 6.48 -9.47
N VAL A 461 19.60 5.87 -8.92
CA VAL A 461 19.57 5.58 -7.48
C VAL A 461 20.82 4.82 -7.08
N ASN A 462 21.48 5.26 -6.02
CA ASN A 462 22.62 4.57 -5.43
C ASN A 462 22.45 4.44 -3.91
N GLY A 463 23.20 3.54 -3.32
CA GLY A 463 22.98 3.17 -1.93
C GLY A 463 23.70 4.03 -0.90
N SER A 464 24.48 5.02 -1.27
CA SER A 464 25.42 5.59 -0.30
C SER A 464 25.83 7.04 -0.50
N SER A 465 25.48 7.66 -1.61
CA SER A 465 25.99 9.00 -1.92
C SER A 465 24.94 9.87 -2.61
N ILE A 466 24.76 11.08 -2.13
CA ILE A 466 23.99 12.10 -2.81
C ILE A 466 24.86 12.62 -3.98
N THR A 467 24.39 12.36 -5.18
CA THR A 467 25.01 12.82 -6.42
C THR A 467 24.19 13.97 -7.02
N SER A 468 24.62 14.50 -8.16
CA SER A 468 23.85 15.51 -8.92
C SER A 468 22.50 15.01 -9.43
N ASP A 469 22.26 13.69 -9.39
CA ASP A 469 20.97 13.08 -9.77
C ASP A 469 19.93 13.16 -8.64
N TYR A 470 20.35 13.55 -7.44
CA TYR A 470 19.48 13.73 -6.28
C TYR A 470 19.10 15.20 -6.09
N THR A 471 17.83 15.45 -5.89
CA THR A 471 17.28 16.80 -5.64
C THR A 471 16.86 16.93 -4.18
N LYS A 472 17.33 17.99 -3.51
CA LYS A 472 16.88 18.31 -2.15
C LYS A 472 15.39 18.61 -2.15
N GLN A 473 14.69 18.05 -1.18
CA GLN A 473 13.29 18.36 -0.91
C GLN A 473 13.26 19.50 0.12
N GLU A 474 12.93 20.70 -0.34
CA GLU A 474 13.07 21.92 0.50
C GLU A 474 12.16 21.91 1.74
N ASP A 475 11.02 21.23 1.66
CA ASP A 475 10.03 21.16 2.74
C ASP A 475 10.19 19.92 3.63
N LEU A 476 11.30 19.17 3.49
CA LEU A 476 11.46 17.90 4.18
C LEU A 476 12.83 17.81 4.86
N THR A 477 12.93 18.49 5.99
CA THR A 477 14.07 18.38 6.91
C THR A 477 13.59 17.81 8.25
N LEU A 478 14.23 16.74 8.70
CA LEU A 478 13.98 16.18 10.03
C LEU A 478 14.92 16.86 11.04
N VAL A 479 14.38 17.25 12.19
CA VAL A 479 15.18 17.86 13.27
C VAL A 479 15.06 17.01 14.53
N PHE A 480 16.18 16.73 15.17
CA PHE A 480 16.25 15.97 16.42
C PHE A 480 17.10 16.71 17.43
N PRO A 481 16.72 16.72 18.71
CA PRO A 481 17.53 17.35 19.76
C PRO A 481 18.97 16.86 19.75
N ALA A 482 19.89 17.74 20.02
CA ALA A 482 21.31 17.42 20.13
C ALA A 482 21.55 16.26 21.11
N GLY A 483 22.41 15.32 20.73
CA GLY A 483 22.69 14.13 21.52
C GLY A 483 21.69 12.99 21.42
N SER A 484 20.65 13.12 20.61
CA SER A 484 19.73 12.03 20.32
C SER A 484 20.46 10.84 19.70
N SER A 485 20.18 9.62 20.16
CA SER A 485 20.81 8.39 19.66
C SER A 485 19.94 7.62 18.67
N SER A 486 18.64 7.92 18.64
CA SER A 486 17.67 7.38 17.68
C SER A 486 16.48 8.32 17.58
N GLY A 487 15.82 8.33 16.47
CA GLY A 487 14.65 9.17 16.27
C GLY A 487 13.69 8.58 15.26
N TRP A 488 12.42 8.81 15.52
CA TRP A 488 11.30 8.56 14.64
C TRP A 488 10.62 9.87 14.35
N GLN A 489 10.25 10.04 13.11
CA GLN A 489 9.26 11.03 12.75
C GLN A 489 8.07 10.35 12.16
N TYR A 490 6.91 10.66 12.66
CA TYR A 490 5.67 10.07 12.22
C TYR A 490 5.00 10.97 11.20
N ILE A 491 4.47 10.36 10.17
CA ILE A 491 3.37 10.97 9.44
C ILE A 491 2.19 10.81 10.37
N GLU A 492 1.65 11.92 10.81
CA GLU A 492 0.66 11.96 11.84
C GLU A 492 -0.60 11.18 11.49
N ASP A 493 -1.09 10.39 12.42
CA ASP A 493 -2.30 9.60 12.26
C ASP A 493 -3.25 9.64 13.45
N THR A 494 -2.76 10.00 14.63
CA THR A 494 -3.56 10.06 15.85
C THR A 494 -3.46 11.43 16.49
N ALA A 495 -4.28 11.69 17.51
CA ALA A 495 -4.06 12.81 18.41
C ALA A 495 -2.69 12.63 19.09
N VAL A 496 -1.83 13.62 18.97
CA VAL A 496 -0.47 13.59 19.50
C VAL A 496 -0.23 14.79 20.35
N ALA A 497 0.55 14.61 21.43
CA ALA A 497 0.98 15.70 22.25
C ALA A 497 2.05 16.55 21.54
N GLU A 498 2.24 17.80 21.95
CA GLU A 498 3.17 18.73 21.32
C GLU A 498 4.63 18.24 21.22
N ASP A 499 5.02 17.35 22.13
CA ASP A 499 6.34 16.75 22.15
C ASP A 499 6.48 15.52 21.23
N LYS A 500 5.42 15.17 20.48
CA LYS A 500 5.39 14.01 19.60
C LYS A 500 5.32 14.42 18.15
N ALA A 501 6.11 13.76 17.38
CA ALA A 501 6.39 14.11 16.04
C ALA A 501 5.23 14.04 15.11
N VAL A 502 5.18 15.01 14.27
CA VAL A 502 4.35 15.07 13.10
C VAL A 502 5.27 15.22 11.91
N LEU A 503 5.21 14.28 11.01
CA LEU A 503 5.89 14.45 9.75
C LEU A 503 4.91 14.98 8.74
N TRP A 504 4.97 16.21 8.54
CA TRP A 504 4.50 16.92 7.38
C TRP A 504 4.51 18.39 7.71
N PRO A 505 4.78 19.25 6.74
CA PRO A 505 5.55 20.48 6.95
C PRO A 505 5.05 21.44 8.02
N ASP A 506 4.13 21.07 8.88
CA ASP A 506 3.57 21.96 9.87
C ASP A 506 4.40 22.07 11.14
N THR A 507 4.94 20.96 11.56
CA THR A 507 5.77 20.87 12.75
C THR A 507 6.58 19.60 12.71
N VAL A 508 7.83 19.75 12.92
CA VAL A 508 8.73 18.65 13.12
C VAL A 508 8.95 18.53 14.60
N SER A 509 8.38 17.55 15.23
CA SER A 509 8.77 17.18 16.57
C SER A 509 9.18 15.72 16.61
N THR A 510 10.17 15.42 17.41
CA THR A 510 10.74 14.08 17.49
C THR A 510 10.03 13.26 18.53
N VAL A 511 9.78 12.01 18.23
CA VAL A 511 9.33 11.04 19.22
C VAL A 511 10.48 10.13 19.60
N ALA A 512 10.89 10.24 20.84
CA ALA A 512 11.63 9.17 21.47
C ALA A 512 10.63 8.26 22.19
N GLY A 513 10.43 7.04 21.69
CA GLY A 513 9.73 6.02 22.44
C GLY A 513 8.24 5.85 22.16
N SER A 514 7.52 5.28 23.08
CA SER A 514 6.21 4.69 23.00
C SER A 514 5.09 5.65 22.59
N GLY A 515 4.48 5.44 21.45
CA GLY A 515 3.15 5.94 21.15
C GLY A 515 2.13 4.82 21.19
N THR A 516 0.89 5.13 21.50
CA THR A 516 -0.25 4.22 21.37
C THR A 516 -0.94 4.48 20.04
N GLY A 517 -1.42 3.45 19.39
CA GLY A 517 -2.08 3.52 18.10
C GLY A 517 -1.17 3.23 16.91
N CYS A 518 -1.75 3.10 15.74
CA CYS A 518 -1.05 2.85 14.49
C CYS A 518 -0.52 4.17 13.92
N LYS A 519 0.73 4.19 13.48
CA LYS A 519 1.40 5.37 12.97
C LYS A 519 2.20 5.03 11.73
N ALA A 520 2.09 5.88 10.73
CA ALA A 520 2.97 5.87 9.58
C ALA A 520 4.07 6.91 9.78
N GLY A 521 5.29 6.57 9.42
CA GLY A 521 6.41 7.48 9.61
C GLY A 521 7.65 7.11 8.85
N PHE A 522 8.64 7.97 8.95
CA PHE A 522 9.98 7.72 8.47
C PHE A 522 10.92 7.48 9.65
N TYR A 523 11.81 6.55 9.50
CA TYR A 523 12.92 6.33 10.41
C TYR A 523 14.24 6.69 9.72
N VAL A 524 15.00 7.50 10.38
CA VAL A 524 16.37 7.80 9.97
C VAL A 524 17.31 7.40 11.10
N GLY A 525 18.27 6.54 10.82
CA GLY A 525 19.29 6.18 11.80
C GLY A 525 20.14 7.40 12.15
N LEU A 526 20.10 7.82 13.41
CA LEU A 526 20.87 8.96 13.89
C LEU A 526 22.34 8.57 14.00
N ALA A 527 23.15 9.07 13.07
CA ALA A 527 24.59 9.07 13.20
C ALA A 527 25.08 10.44 12.76
N THR A 528 26.02 10.96 13.50
CA THR A 528 26.55 12.33 13.40
C THR A 528 27.49 12.52 12.21
N SER A 529 27.26 11.81 11.11
CA SER A 529 28.04 11.98 9.88
C SER A 529 27.40 11.29 8.68
N GLY A 530 27.62 11.82 7.50
CA GLY A 530 27.37 11.17 6.23
C GLY A 530 25.89 11.12 5.80
N VAL A 531 25.62 10.25 4.84
CA VAL A 531 24.31 10.04 4.23
C VAL A 531 23.64 8.84 4.88
N ARG A 532 22.33 8.93 5.06
CA ARG A 532 21.48 7.90 5.65
C ARG A 532 20.41 7.46 4.66
N VAL A 533 19.99 6.22 4.82
CA VAL A 533 18.83 5.69 4.12
C VAL A 533 17.60 5.84 4.99
N ALA A 534 16.46 6.10 4.36
CA ALA A 534 15.19 6.21 5.03
C ALA A 534 14.39 4.91 4.92
N TRP A 535 13.55 4.67 5.91
CA TRP A 535 12.56 3.61 5.91
C TRP A 535 11.20 4.20 6.21
N ALA A 536 10.24 3.87 5.39
CA ALA A 536 8.86 4.09 5.74
C ALA A 536 8.35 2.91 6.56
N CYS A 537 7.53 3.20 7.53
CA CYS A 537 6.88 2.18 8.34
C CYS A 537 5.47 2.60 8.72
N CYS A 538 4.65 1.59 8.99
CA CYS A 538 3.38 1.75 9.64
C CYS A 538 3.33 0.78 10.82
N ILE A 539 3.15 1.29 12.02
CA ILE A 539 3.30 0.53 13.25
C ILE A 539 2.16 0.81 14.22
N LEU A 540 1.79 -0.20 14.98
CA LEU A 540 1.00 -0.04 16.19
C LEU A 540 1.90 0.26 17.39
N GLY A 541 1.50 1.24 18.22
CA GLY A 541 2.30 1.75 19.32
C GLY A 541 2.83 0.67 20.26
N ASP A 542 1.99 -0.23 20.70
CA ASP A 542 2.37 -1.26 21.68
C ASP A 542 3.30 -2.33 21.12
N HIS A 543 3.24 -2.57 19.83
CA HIS A 543 3.97 -3.65 19.18
C HIS A 543 5.12 -3.14 18.30
N GLY A 544 4.97 -1.92 17.81
CA GLY A 544 5.90 -1.36 16.86
C GLY A 544 7.09 -0.70 17.54
N VAL A 545 6.84 0.33 18.32
CA VAL A 545 7.90 1.21 18.82
C VAL A 545 8.83 0.53 19.83
N ALA A 546 8.28 -0.30 20.71
CA ALA A 546 9.10 -1.05 21.68
C ALA A 546 9.95 -2.14 21.01
N GLY A 547 9.50 -2.65 19.89
CA GLY A 547 10.23 -3.64 19.09
C GLY A 547 11.06 -3.05 17.96
N LEU A 548 10.91 -1.76 17.69
CA LEU A 548 11.73 -1.11 16.69
C LEU A 548 13.17 -1.05 17.19
N PRO A 549 14.09 -1.56 16.42
CA PRO A 549 15.47 -1.43 16.79
C PRO A 549 15.83 0.04 16.70
N ALA A 550 15.94 0.65 17.84
CA ALA A 550 16.86 1.77 18.02
C ALA A 550 18.29 1.34 17.61
N ARG A 551 18.43 0.23 16.92
CA ARG A 551 19.66 -0.51 16.70
C ARG A 551 19.83 -0.75 15.21
N GLY A 552 20.65 -0.03 14.63
CA GLY A 552 21.14 -0.36 13.32
C GLY A 552 21.04 0.78 12.35
N SER A 553 22.14 1.46 12.28
CA SER A 553 22.44 2.44 11.26
C SER A 553 22.45 1.89 9.82
N ASN A 554 22.18 0.61 9.61
CA ASN A 554 22.38 -0.05 8.32
C ASN A 554 21.22 -0.96 7.87
N GLY A 555 20.06 -0.87 8.49
CA GLY A 555 18.93 -1.68 8.08
C GLY A 555 19.07 -3.19 8.27
N SER A 556 20.02 -3.62 9.05
CA SER A 556 20.38 -5.04 9.19
C SER A 556 19.85 -5.69 10.46
N THR A 557 18.90 -5.10 11.15
CA THR A 557 18.36 -5.67 12.38
C THR A 557 17.05 -6.38 12.15
N GLY A 558 16.82 -7.37 12.95
CA GLY A 558 15.84 -8.40 12.74
C GLY A 558 14.37 -8.00 12.62
N TYR A 559 14.00 -6.78 12.89
CA TYR A 559 12.62 -6.30 12.77
C TYR A 559 12.34 -5.54 11.47
N SER A 560 13.36 -5.08 10.82
CA SER A 560 13.27 -4.20 9.66
C SER A 560 12.97 -4.93 8.35
N ASN A 561 12.77 -6.23 8.39
CA ASN A 561 12.92 -7.01 7.18
C ASN A 561 11.72 -7.89 6.87
N TRP A 562 10.54 -7.50 7.34
CA TRP A 562 9.36 -8.29 7.06
C TRP A 562 8.86 -8.12 5.64
N PHE A 563 9.13 -6.97 5.05
CA PHE A 563 8.76 -6.71 3.67
C PHE A 563 9.92 -6.10 2.91
N GLY A 564 10.13 -6.58 1.74
CA GLY A 564 11.00 -5.93 0.78
C GLY A 564 10.28 -4.78 0.09
N SER A 565 11.06 -3.97 -0.55
CA SER A 565 10.54 -2.92 -1.40
C SER A 565 9.83 -3.48 -2.62
N ALA A 566 8.66 -2.96 -2.90
CA ALA A 566 7.84 -3.40 -4.01
C ALA A 566 8.00 -2.46 -5.20
N GLY A 567 8.90 -2.76 -6.09
CA GLY A 567 8.93 -2.10 -7.38
C GLY A 567 9.45 -0.66 -7.37
N SER A 568 9.33 0.01 -8.46
CA SER A 568 9.78 1.35 -8.78
C SER A 568 8.78 2.43 -8.32
N PRO A 569 9.13 3.71 -8.27
CA PRO A 569 8.25 4.81 -7.85
C PRO A 569 6.98 4.93 -8.68
N GLY A 570 6.93 4.30 -9.80
CA GLY A 570 5.76 4.23 -10.64
C GLY A 570 6.07 3.49 -11.92
N LEU A 571 5.03 3.04 -12.62
CA LEU A 571 5.20 2.33 -13.88
C LEU A 571 5.80 3.23 -14.97
N ALA A 572 5.48 4.50 -14.95
CA ALA A 572 5.96 5.48 -15.90
C ALA A 572 7.25 6.20 -15.46
N GLY A 573 7.53 6.20 -14.18
CA GLY A 573 8.68 6.91 -13.59
C GLY A 573 10.04 6.21 -13.71
#